data_95dac890e905113aba71fb2241ca90e1
#
_entry.id   95dac890e905113aba71fb2241ca90e1
#
_cell.length_a   1.000
_cell.length_b   1.000
_cell.length_c   1.000
_cell.angle_alpha   90.00
_cell.angle_beta   90.00
_cell.angle_gamma   90.00
#
_symmetry.space_group_name_H-M   'P 1'
#
loop_
_entity.id
_entity.type
_entity.pdbx_description
1 polymer ?
#
loop_
_entity_poly.entity_id
_entity_poly.type
_entity_poly.pdbx_seq_one_letter_code
_entity_poly.pdbx_strand_id
1 'polypeptide(L)'
;MKNVIANNRAEGHIDTGVKIIIAVVIGALILGGLYLLFAGEGGIMDKLDGEVAGMMDYTQELRYERHYDEESNTYILRYSYDGKHWNDAEVPTFSETTTVYGVMSNNSESEPIEVALMQDGSQYYILASTDGGITWTQRGTFSATAITHFYYGTDDALPSESGSFSGENFVIRRKSGNYYTMVSNGLSWSTSGWSDIIRPN
;
A
#
# COMPACT_ATOMS: atom_id res chain seq x y z
N MET A 1 47.67 -12.95 -75.56
CA MET A 1 47.30 -13.21 -74.17
C MET A 1 46.65 -11.96 -73.66
N LYS A 2 45.32 -12.02 -73.41
CA LYS A 2 44.61 -10.87 -72.79
C LYS A 2 44.63 -11.07 -71.27
N ASN A 3 45.30 -10.17 -70.53
CA ASN A 3 45.22 -10.11 -69.08
C ASN A 3 43.81 -9.65 -68.67
N VAL A 4 43.07 -10.55 -68.14
CA VAL A 4 41.82 -10.22 -67.41
C VAL A 4 42.27 -9.61 -66.09
N ILE A 5 42.21 -8.27 -65.96
CA ILE A 5 42.38 -7.59 -64.69
C ILE A 5 41.13 -7.89 -63.94
N ALA A 6 41.24 -8.80 -62.97
CA ALA A 6 40.16 -9.07 -62.04
C ALA A 6 39.78 -7.76 -61.28
N ASN A 7 38.52 -7.42 -61.42
CA ASN A 7 38.01 -6.15 -60.85
C ASN A 7 37.78 -6.24 -59.33
N ASN A 8 38.89 -6.32 -58.57
CA ASN A 8 38.87 -6.39 -57.11
C ASN A 8 38.26 -5.14 -56.42
N ARG A 9 37.93 -4.09 -57.20
CA ARG A 9 37.29 -2.88 -56.63
C ARG A 9 35.82 -3.10 -56.29
N ALA A 10 35.12 -3.95 -57.02
CA ALA A 10 33.71 -4.22 -56.80
C ALA A 10 33.48 -5.07 -55.50
N GLU A 11 34.37 -6.04 -55.27
CA GLU A 11 34.29 -6.89 -54.06
C GLU A 11 34.55 -6.10 -52.78
N GLY A 12 35.49 -5.15 -52.78
CA GLY A 12 35.78 -4.30 -51.62
C GLY A 12 34.63 -3.37 -51.23
N HIS A 13 33.84 -2.87 -52.16
CA HIS A 13 32.68 -2.05 -51.91
C HIS A 13 31.49 -2.84 -51.33
N ILE A 14 31.28 -4.08 -51.82
CA ILE A 14 30.22 -4.97 -51.30
C ILE A 14 30.55 -5.36 -49.84
N ASP A 15 31.78 -5.73 -49.56
CA ASP A 15 32.23 -6.11 -48.23
C ASP A 15 32.08 -4.94 -47.22
N THR A 16 32.46 -3.74 -47.65
CA THR A 16 32.28 -2.52 -46.83
C THR A 16 30.81 -2.20 -46.60
N GLY A 17 29.95 -2.33 -47.62
CA GLY A 17 28.51 -2.12 -47.49
C GLY A 17 27.86 -3.11 -46.54
N VAL A 18 28.22 -4.39 -46.64
CA VAL A 18 27.72 -5.44 -45.73
C VAL A 18 28.15 -5.16 -44.27
N LYS A 19 29.41 -4.76 -44.04
CA LYS A 19 29.90 -4.40 -42.70
C LYS A 19 29.13 -3.22 -42.08
N ILE A 20 28.81 -2.19 -42.88
CA ILE A 20 28.02 -1.05 -42.43
C ILE A 20 26.60 -1.48 -42.05
N ILE A 21 25.95 -2.32 -42.88
CA ILE A 21 24.60 -2.82 -42.59
C ILE A 21 24.61 -3.62 -41.27
N ILE A 22 25.58 -4.53 -41.11
CA ILE A 22 25.69 -5.33 -39.87
C ILE A 22 25.93 -4.41 -38.69
N ALA A 23 26.78 -3.42 -38.77
CA ALA A 23 27.03 -2.47 -37.68
C ALA A 23 25.77 -1.67 -37.28
N VAL A 24 25.00 -1.23 -38.27
CA VAL A 24 23.72 -0.51 -38.02
C VAL A 24 22.70 -1.43 -37.37
N VAL A 25 22.56 -2.67 -37.84
CA VAL A 25 21.62 -3.63 -37.25
C VAL A 25 22.01 -3.98 -35.80
N ILE A 26 23.29 -4.26 -35.56
CA ILE A 26 23.78 -4.52 -34.19
C ILE A 26 23.57 -3.31 -33.30
N GLY A 27 23.89 -2.10 -33.78
CA GLY A 27 23.66 -0.85 -33.05
C GLY A 27 22.20 -0.63 -32.68
N ALA A 28 21.28 -0.88 -33.62
CA ALA A 28 19.85 -0.78 -33.38
C ALA A 28 19.34 -1.83 -32.37
N LEU A 29 19.85 -3.06 -32.42
CA LEU A 29 19.52 -4.10 -31.43
C LEU A 29 20.03 -3.77 -30.04
N ILE A 30 21.25 -3.22 -29.93
CA ILE A 30 21.82 -2.80 -28.65
C ILE A 30 21.00 -1.63 -28.07
N LEU A 31 20.70 -0.61 -28.89
CA LEU A 31 19.91 0.55 -28.46
C LEU A 31 18.48 0.14 -28.09
N GLY A 32 17.85 -0.75 -28.87
CA GLY A 32 16.52 -1.28 -28.57
C GLY A 32 16.51 -2.14 -27.29
N GLY A 33 17.53 -2.96 -27.11
CA GLY A 33 17.70 -3.74 -25.88
C GLY A 33 17.93 -2.87 -24.64
N LEU A 34 18.76 -1.84 -24.75
CA LEU A 34 18.96 -0.85 -23.68
C LEU A 34 17.68 -0.07 -23.40
N TYR A 35 16.93 0.33 -24.43
CA TYR A 35 15.65 1.01 -24.24
C TYR A 35 14.66 0.13 -23.45
N LEU A 36 14.49 -1.13 -23.83
CA LEU A 36 13.62 -2.07 -23.10
C LEU A 36 14.09 -2.33 -21.68
N LEU A 37 15.40 -2.35 -21.46
CA LEU A 37 15.97 -2.60 -20.14
C LEU A 37 15.83 -1.39 -19.21
N PHE A 38 15.91 -0.16 -19.73
CA PHE A 38 15.89 1.05 -18.95
C PHE A 38 14.54 1.77 -18.95
N ALA A 39 13.81 1.80 -20.05
CA ALA A 39 12.62 2.60 -20.26
C ALA A 39 11.36 1.79 -20.59
N GLY A 40 11.45 0.45 -20.76
CA GLY A 40 10.28 -0.42 -20.96
C GLY A 40 9.48 -0.61 -19.68
N GLU A 41 8.19 -0.98 -19.79
CA GLU A 41 7.34 -1.39 -18.67
C GLU A 41 8.04 -2.46 -17.83
N GLY A 42 8.28 -2.20 -16.54
CA GLY A 42 9.07 -3.05 -15.65
C GLY A 42 10.58 -2.95 -15.84
N GLY A 43 11.09 -1.98 -16.60
CA GLY A 43 12.52 -1.68 -16.77
C GLY A 43 13.19 -1.20 -15.48
N ILE A 44 14.55 -1.14 -15.53
CA ILE A 44 15.34 -0.71 -14.35
C ILE A 44 14.96 0.71 -13.91
N MET A 45 14.62 1.61 -14.83
CA MET A 45 14.21 2.98 -14.50
C MET A 45 12.84 3.00 -13.80
N ASP A 46 11.92 2.15 -14.21
CA ASP A 46 10.60 2.03 -13.58
C ASP A 46 10.72 1.50 -12.14
N LYS A 47 11.64 0.55 -11.90
CA LYS A 47 11.94 0.05 -10.55
C LYS A 47 12.74 1.05 -9.71
N LEU A 48 13.72 1.74 -10.33
CA LEU A 48 14.51 2.76 -9.64
C LEU A 48 13.68 4.00 -9.31
N ASP A 49 12.68 4.36 -10.13
CA ASP A 49 11.81 5.51 -9.85
C ASP A 49 11.01 5.30 -8.56
N GLY A 50 10.56 4.07 -8.29
CA GLY A 50 9.92 3.71 -7.02
C GLY A 50 10.90 3.70 -5.83
N GLU A 51 12.08 3.11 -5.99
CA GLU A 51 13.06 3.02 -4.89
C GLU A 51 13.80 4.35 -4.64
N VAL A 52 14.14 5.11 -5.70
CA VAL A 52 14.86 6.40 -5.57
C VAL A 52 13.89 7.52 -5.17
N ALA A 53 12.64 7.51 -5.61
CA ALA A 53 11.62 8.43 -5.12
C ALA A 53 11.44 8.29 -3.61
N GLY A 54 11.42 7.06 -3.09
CA GLY A 54 11.39 6.79 -1.65
C GLY A 54 12.64 7.23 -0.91
N MET A 55 13.80 7.36 -1.58
CA MET A 55 15.06 7.82 -0.98
C MET A 55 15.28 9.33 -1.05
N MET A 56 14.70 10.01 -2.04
CA MET A 56 14.97 11.43 -2.31
C MET A 56 13.92 12.40 -1.77
N ASP A 57 12.75 11.91 -1.42
CA ASP A 57 11.66 12.77 -0.97
C ASP A 57 11.30 12.49 0.49
N TYR A 58 12.14 12.98 1.42
CA TYR A 58 11.82 13.04 2.85
C TYR A 58 10.59 13.91 3.16
N THR A 59 9.94 14.48 2.14
CA THR A 59 8.72 15.29 2.24
C THR A 59 7.49 14.59 1.68
N GLN A 60 7.62 13.41 1.07
CA GLN A 60 6.45 12.66 0.62
C GLN A 60 5.81 11.94 1.81
N GLU A 61 4.59 12.35 2.06
CA GLU A 61 3.72 11.78 3.05
C GLU A 61 3.47 10.31 2.72
N LEU A 62 3.94 9.40 3.58
CA LEU A 62 3.65 7.98 3.45
C LEU A 62 2.13 7.79 3.42
N ARG A 63 1.64 7.19 2.35
CA ARG A 63 0.22 6.94 2.12
C ARG A 63 -0.06 5.47 2.26
N TYR A 64 -1.20 5.13 2.80
CA TYR A 64 -1.70 3.77 2.86
C TYR A 64 -3.14 3.73 2.39
N GLU A 65 -3.56 2.60 1.85
CA GLU A 65 -4.92 2.39 1.39
C GLU A 65 -5.40 0.97 1.65
N ARG A 66 -6.71 0.85 1.64
CA ARG A 66 -7.41 -0.43 1.54
C ARG A 66 -7.58 -0.74 0.06
N HIS A 67 -6.90 -1.74 -0.43
CA HIS A 67 -6.95 -2.17 -1.81
C HIS A 67 -7.73 -3.48 -1.96
N TYR A 68 -8.61 -3.57 -2.97
CA TYR A 68 -9.28 -4.82 -3.32
C TYR A 68 -8.39 -5.62 -4.25
N ASP A 69 -7.95 -6.78 -3.78
CA ASP A 69 -7.17 -7.72 -4.55
C ASP A 69 -8.10 -8.71 -5.27
N GLU A 70 -8.13 -8.63 -6.60
CA GLU A 70 -8.99 -9.47 -7.44
C GLU A 70 -8.56 -10.94 -7.42
N GLU A 71 -7.29 -11.24 -7.19
CA GLU A 71 -6.75 -12.60 -7.19
C GLU A 71 -7.19 -13.37 -5.93
N SER A 72 -7.07 -12.76 -4.77
CA SER A 72 -7.53 -13.34 -3.50
C SER A 72 -9.00 -13.06 -3.19
N ASN A 73 -9.66 -12.16 -3.95
CA ASN A 73 -11.03 -11.69 -3.73
C ASN A 73 -11.23 -11.12 -2.32
N THR A 74 -10.21 -10.43 -1.80
CA THR A 74 -10.19 -9.81 -0.47
C THR A 74 -9.65 -8.40 -0.51
N TYR A 75 -9.83 -7.67 0.59
CA TYR A 75 -9.16 -6.38 0.78
C TYR A 75 -7.84 -6.58 1.50
N ILE A 76 -6.79 -5.97 0.98
CA ILE A 76 -5.44 -5.92 1.57
C ILE A 76 -5.07 -4.49 1.94
N LEU A 77 -4.12 -4.34 2.86
CA LEU A 77 -3.50 -3.05 3.16
C LEU A 77 -2.29 -2.86 2.26
N ARG A 78 -2.18 -1.67 1.66
CA ARG A 78 -1.04 -1.28 0.83
C ARG A 78 -0.53 0.08 1.27
N TYR A 79 0.77 0.32 1.08
CA TYR A 79 1.40 1.60 1.34
C TYR A 79 2.17 2.10 0.11
N SER A 80 2.36 3.42 0.03
CA SER A 80 3.10 4.08 -1.03
C SER A 80 3.78 5.33 -0.52
N TYR A 81 5.01 5.58 -0.96
CA TYR A 81 5.75 6.81 -0.70
C TYR A 81 5.50 7.92 -1.72
N ASP A 82 5.04 7.58 -2.91
CA ASP A 82 4.85 8.52 -4.03
C ASP A 82 3.40 8.60 -4.53
N GLY A 83 2.52 7.75 -4.00
CA GLY A 83 1.12 7.64 -4.42
C GLY A 83 0.92 6.98 -5.80
N LYS A 84 1.99 6.45 -6.40
CA LYS A 84 1.95 5.78 -7.70
C LYS A 84 2.34 4.30 -7.61
N HIS A 85 3.41 4.02 -6.85
CA HIS A 85 3.91 2.68 -6.64
C HIS A 85 3.45 2.19 -5.27
N TRP A 86 2.65 1.13 -5.27
CA TRP A 86 2.01 0.58 -4.08
C TRP A 86 2.64 -0.76 -3.71
N ASN A 87 2.97 -0.92 -2.45
CA ASN A 87 3.50 -2.15 -1.88
C ASN A 87 2.51 -2.72 -0.87
N ASP A 88 2.47 -4.04 -0.76
CA ASP A 88 1.66 -4.69 0.26
C ASP A 88 2.26 -4.46 1.64
N ALA A 89 1.43 -4.09 2.60
CA ALA A 89 1.85 -3.88 3.97
C ALA A 89 2.09 -5.21 4.68
N GLU A 90 3.05 -5.24 5.61
CA GLU A 90 3.27 -6.40 6.46
C GLU A 90 2.19 -6.47 7.54
N VAL A 91 1.28 -7.41 7.41
CA VAL A 91 0.19 -7.68 8.38
C VAL A 91 0.36 -9.05 9.01
N PRO A 92 -0.13 -9.27 10.24
CA PRO A 92 -0.21 -10.61 10.82
C PRO A 92 -0.99 -11.56 9.93
N THR A 93 -0.64 -12.84 9.96
CA THR A 93 -1.35 -13.87 9.19
C THR A 93 -2.77 -14.07 9.74
N PHE A 94 -3.74 -13.93 8.88
CA PHE A 94 -5.17 -14.17 9.14
C PHE A 94 -5.71 -15.29 8.24
N SER A 95 -6.99 -15.60 8.39
CA SER A 95 -7.68 -16.51 7.47
C SER A 95 -7.89 -15.84 6.10
N GLU A 96 -8.04 -16.64 5.05
CA GLU A 96 -8.32 -16.16 3.69
C GLU A 96 -9.63 -15.35 3.59
N THR A 97 -10.54 -15.51 4.56
CA THR A 97 -11.81 -14.78 4.63
C THR A 97 -11.70 -13.44 5.34
N THR A 98 -10.54 -13.13 5.93
CA THR A 98 -10.33 -11.88 6.66
C THR A 98 -10.13 -10.73 5.68
N THR A 99 -10.90 -9.67 5.84
CA THR A 99 -10.84 -8.47 4.99
C THR A 99 -10.53 -7.23 5.83
N VAL A 100 -10.05 -6.16 5.19
CA VAL A 100 -9.87 -4.86 5.84
C VAL A 100 -11.21 -4.14 5.92
N TYR A 101 -11.74 -3.96 7.13
CA TYR A 101 -12.95 -3.18 7.36
C TYR A 101 -12.70 -1.68 7.14
N GLY A 102 -11.61 -1.15 7.67
CA GLY A 102 -11.22 0.25 7.53
C GLY A 102 -9.87 0.55 8.15
N VAL A 103 -9.36 1.73 7.84
CA VAL A 103 -8.11 2.28 8.39
C VAL A 103 -8.35 3.73 8.80
N MET A 104 -7.75 4.18 9.88
CA MET A 104 -7.75 5.57 10.34
C MET A 104 -6.37 5.95 10.89
N SER A 105 -6.05 7.25 10.88
CA SER A 105 -4.80 7.82 11.35
C SER A 105 -5.03 8.92 12.36
N ASN A 106 -4.07 9.14 13.26
CA ASN A 106 -4.03 10.33 14.11
C ASN A 106 -3.50 11.57 13.38
N ASN A 107 -3.08 11.42 12.11
CA ASN A 107 -2.51 12.47 11.27
C ASN A 107 -1.33 13.24 11.93
N SER A 108 -0.60 12.61 12.85
CA SER A 108 0.55 13.22 13.51
C SER A 108 1.80 13.01 12.65
N GLU A 109 2.51 14.10 12.34
CA GLU A 109 3.79 14.02 11.62
C GLU A 109 4.94 13.52 12.52
N SER A 110 4.89 13.77 13.82
CA SER A 110 5.96 13.43 14.76
C SER A 110 5.82 12.03 15.35
N GLU A 111 4.59 11.60 15.58
CA GLU A 111 4.25 10.29 16.16
C GLU A 111 3.06 9.71 15.41
N PRO A 112 3.26 9.25 14.17
CA PRO A 112 2.18 8.70 13.37
C PRO A 112 1.69 7.39 13.99
N ILE A 113 0.39 7.29 14.17
CA ILE A 113 -0.27 6.05 14.58
C ILE A 113 -1.44 5.81 13.63
N GLU A 114 -1.40 4.67 12.97
CA GLU A 114 -2.50 4.17 12.15
C GLU A 114 -3.15 2.99 12.87
N VAL A 115 -4.47 2.93 12.79
CA VAL A 115 -5.25 1.81 13.31
C VAL A 115 -6.07 1.21 12.17
N ALA A 116 -5.86 -0.07 11.91
CA ALA A 116 -6.66 -0.85 10.98
C ALA A 116 -7.59 -1.79 11.73
N LEU A 117 -8.78 -1.93 11.22
CA LEU A 117 -9.77 -2.89 11.68
C LEU A 117 -9.95 -3.96 10.61
N MET A 118 -9.54 -5.19 10.93
CA MET A 118 -9.74 -6.36 10.08
C MET A 118 -11.01 -7.09 10.52
N GLN A 119 -11.72 -7.69 9.57
CA GLN A 119 -12.98 -8.39 9.81
C GLN A 119 -12.97 -9.79 9.23
N ASP A 120 -13.39 -10.76 10.03
CA ASP A 120 -13.68 -12.12 9.61
C ASP A 120 -15.05 -12.55 10.17
N GLY A 121 -16.07 -12.44 9.35
CA GLY A 121 -17.46 -12.61 9.78
C GLY A 121 -17.85 -11.62 10.87
N SER A 122 -18.15 -12.10 12.08
CA SER A 122 -18.45 -11.27 13.25
C SER A 122 -17.24 -11.01 14.15
N GLN A 123 -16.08 -11.57 13.83
CA GLN A 123 -14.84 -11.34 14.55
C GLN A 123 -14.09 -10.17 13.96
N TYR A 124 -13.57 -9.29 14.83
CA TYR A 124 -12.76 -8.14 14.44
C TYR A 124 -11.41 -8.21 15.14
N TYR A 125 -10.37 -7.77 14.41
CA TYR A 125 -8.99 -7.68 14.89
C TYR A 125 -8.54 -6.22 14.77
N ILE A 126 -8.02 -5.66 15.85
CA ILE A 126 -7.46 -4.31 15.89
C ILE A 126 -5.97 -4.42 15.63
N LEU A 127 -5.49 -3.77 14.61
CA LEU A 127 -4.08 -3.63 14.28
C LEU A 127 -3.65 -2.18 14.50
N ALA A 128 -2.39 -1.98 14.88
CA ALA A 128 -1.78 -0.66 14.90
C ALA A 128 -0.42 -0.69 14.20
N SER A 129 -0.13 0.40 13.51
CA SER A 129 1.15 0.73 12.90
C SER A 129 1.68 2.03 13.52
N THR A 130 3.00 2.13 13.65
CA THR A 130 3.72 3.34 14.08
C THR A 130 4.78 3.78 13.07
N ASP A 131 4.76 3.19 11.89
CA ASP A 131 5.69 3.44 10.79
C ASP A 131 4.95 3.84 9.49
N GLY A 132 3.75 4.44 9.66
CA GLY A 132 2.94 4.96 8.58
C GLY A 132 2.22 3.88 7.76
N GLY A 133 1.95 2.71 8.34
CA GLY A 133 1.19 1.65 7.69
C GLY A 133 2.04 0.62 6.95
N ILE A 134 3.37 0.62 7.14
CA ILE A 134 4.26 -0.38 6.55
C ILE A 134 4.12 -1.71 7.27
N THR A 135 4.26 -1.70 8.61
CA THR A 135 4.14 -2.89 9.45
C THR A 135 2.99 -2.74 10.45
N TRP A 136 2.25 -3.81 10.64
CA TRP A 136 1.07 -3.82 11.50
C TRP A 136 1.17 -4.88 12.60
N THR A 137 0.87 -4.47 13.80
CA THR A 137 0.84 -5.35 14.98
C THR A 137 -0.57 -5.48 15.51
N GLN A 138 -1.03 -6.70 15.78
CA GLN A 138 -2.33 -6.92 16.42
C GLN A 138 -2.33 -6.42 17.85
N ARG A 139 -3.31 -5.58 18.19
CA ARG A 139 -3.49 -4.95 19.50
C ARG A 139 -4.69 -5.44 20.27
N GLY A 140 -5.62 -6.10 19.61
CA GLY A 140 -6.80 -6.66 20.27
C GLY A 140 -7.71 -7.39 19.30
N THR A 141 -8.70 -8.06 19.87
CA THR A 141 -9.78 -8.71 19.13
C THR A 141 -11.11 -8.58 19.88
N PHE A 142 -12.21 -8.55 19.14
CA PHE A 142 -13.54 -8.54 19.71
C PHE A 142 -14.57 -9.08 18.71
N SER A 143 -15.74 -9.48 19.19
CA SER A 143 -16.87 -9.84 18.35
C SER A 143 -17.91 -8.73 18.33
N ALA A 144 -18.51 -8.51 17.17
CA ALA A 144 -19.59 -7.54 17.00
C ALA A 144 -20.53 -7.98 15.86
N THR A 145 -21.79 -7.56 15.95
CA THR A 145 -22.76 -7.73 14.86
C THR A 145 -22.68 -6.57 13.87
N ALA A 146 -22.19 -5.40 14.32
CA ALA A 146 -21.95 -4.23 13.49
C ALA A 146 -20.97 -3.27 14.16
N ILE A 147 -20.25 -2.53 13.35
CA ILE A 147 -19.49 -1.33 13.75
C ILE A 147 -20.31 -0.12 13.33
N THR A 148 -20.58 0.77 14.27
CA THR A 148 -21.37 1.98 14.02
C THR A 148 -20.53 3.24 13.88
N HIS A 149 -19.37 3.28 14.57
CA HIS A 149 -18.41 4.38 14.48
C HIS A 149 -17.00 3.80 14.51
N PHE A 150 -16.16 4.33 13.64
CA PHE A 150 -14.75 4.01 13.54
C PHE A 150 -14.03 5.26 13.04
N TYR A 151 -13.37 6.01 13.96
CA TYR A 151 -12.76 7.30 13.65
C TYR A 151 -11.66 7.65 14.65
N TYR A 152 -10.86 8.65 14.31
CA TYR A 152 -9.99 9.37 15.24
C TYR A 152 -10.56 10.77 15.48
N GLY A 153 -10.67 11.18 16.74
CA GLY A 153 -11.21 12.50 17.11
C GLY A 153 -11.76 12.56 18.53
N THR A 154 -12.59 13.56 18.75
CA THR A 154 -13.27 13.81 20.02
C THR A 154 -14.57 13.03 20.16
N ASP A 155 -15.23 13.09 21.30
CA ASP A 155 -16.51 12.44 21.57
C ASP A 155 -17.72 13.12 20.90
N ASP A 156 -17.54 14.27 20.27
CA ASP A 156 -18.62 15.04 19.62
C ASP A 156 -19.36 14.25 18.52
N ALA A 157 -18.67 13.29 17.89
CA ALA A 157 -19.25 12.43 16.87
C ALA A 157 -20.10 11.27 17.44
N LEU A 158 -20.06 11.05 18.75
CA LEU A 158 -20.83 9.98 19.40
C LEU A 158 -22.21 10.48 19.82
N PRO A 159 -23.21 9.58 19.88
CA PRO A 159 -24.47 9.87 20.54
C PRO A 159 -24.26 10.25 22.00
N SER A 160 -25.06 11.18 22.54
CA SER A 160 -24.95 11.71 23.90
C SER A 160 -25.02 10.64 25.01
N GLU A 161 -25.62 9.49 24.71
CA GLU A 161 -25.70 8.36 25.63
C GLU A 161 -24.44 7.47 25.66
N SER A 162 -23.51 7.70 24.74
CA SER A 162 -22.32 6.82 24.55
C SER A 162 -21.21 7.02 25.57
N GLY A 163 -21.40 7.91 26.53
CA GLY A 163 -20.34 8.35 27.45
C GLY A 163 -19.51 9.49 26.86
N SER A 164 -18.53 9.96 27.59
CA SER A 164 -17.62 11.03 27.16
C SER A 164 -16.18 10.70 27.48
N PHE A 165 -15.27 11.22 26.67
CA PHE A 165 -13.82 11.16 26.86
C PHE A 165 -13.19 12.51 26.51
N SER A 166 -11.97 12.75 26.96
CA SER A 166 -11.28 14.01 26.70
C SER A 166 -10.23 13.83 25.59
N GLY A 167 -10.07 14.90 24.80
CA GLY A 167 -9.09 14.95 23.72
C GLY A 167 -9.44 14.07 22.53
N GLU A 168 -8.51 14.00 21.59
CA GLU A 168 -8.64 13.17 20.41
C GLU A 168 -8.14 11.76 20.69
N ASN A 169 -8.91 10.78 20.25
CA ASN A 169 -8.65 9.37 20.46
C ASN A 169 -9.12 8.55 19.25
N PHE A 170 -8.58 7.34 19.11
CA PHE A 170 -9.16 6.32 18.26
C PHE A 170 -10.41 5.73 18.90
N VAL A 171 -11.50 5.73 18.17
CA VAL A 171 -12.82 5.33 18.66
C VAL A 171 -13.39 4.20 17.83
N ILE A 172 -13.79 3.13 18.47
CA ILE A 172 -14.57 2.04 17.90
C ILE A 172 -15.85 1.89 18.69
N ARG A 173 -17.00 2.15 18.05
CA ARG A 173 -18.31 1.86 18.64
C ARG A 173 -18.95 0.69 17.92
N ARG A 174 -19.18 -0.38 18.66
CA ARG A 174 -19.68 -1.65 18.16
C ARG A 174 -21.03 -2.03 18.76
N LYS A 175 -21.77 -2.87 18.06
CA LYS A 175 -23.00 -3.50 18.53
C LYS A 175 -22.77 -5.00 18.75
N SER A 176 -23.18 -5.49 19.92
CA SER A 176 -23.19 -6.92 20.24
C SER A 176 -24.33 -7.13 21.25
N GLY A 177 -25.59 -7.12 20.74
CA GLY A 177 -26.77 -6.89 21.58
C GLY A 177 -26.89 -5.42 21.98
N ASN A 178 -26.11 -4.99 22.96
CA ASN A 178 -25.96 -3.57 23.35
C ASN A 178 -24.87 -2.88 22.53
N TYR A 179 -24.80 -1.55 22.63
CA TYR A 179 -23.70 -0.76 22.09
C TYR A 179 -22.55 -0.68 23.10
N TYR A 180 -21.33 -0.76 22.60
CA TYR A 180 -20.11 -0.65 23.37
C TYR A 180 -19.16 0.30 22.67
N THR A 181 -18.63 1.28 23.38
CA THR A 181 -17.64 2.24 22.88
C THR A 181 -16.26 1.89 23.45
N MET A 182 -15.28 1.74 22.59
CA MET A 182 -13.88 1.54 22.94
C MET A 182 -13.10 2.76 22.49
N VAL A 183 -12.27 3.30 23.37
CA VAL A 183 -11.43 4.47 23.15
C VAL A 183 -9.99 4.14 23.48
N SER A 184 -9.07 4.60 22.67
CA SER A 184 -7.66 4.26 22.79
C SER A 184 -6.75 5.35 22.21
N ASN A 185 -5.51 5.38 22.68
CA ASN A 185 -4.42 6.07 21.99
C ASN A 185 -3.92 5.33 20.72
N GLY A 186 -4.55 4.24 20.34
CA GLY A 186 -4.18 3.40 19.20
C GLY A 186 -3.33 2.18 19.55
N LEU A 187 -2.52 2.24 20.59
CA LEU A 187 -1.56 1.19 20.95
C LEU A 187 -2.06 0.23 22.04
N SER A 188 -3.01 0.69 22.87
CA SER A 188 -3.58 -0.10 23.97
C SER A 188 -5.09 -0.04 23.94
N TRP A 189 -5.74 -1.18 23.84
CA TRP A 189 -7.18 -1.30 23.70
C TRP A 189 -7.80 -2.14 24.82
N SER A 190 -8.85 -1.57 25.43
CA SER A 190 -9.77 -2.36 26.26
C SER A 190 -10.88 -2.91 25.36
N THR A 191 -10.81 -4.18 25.02
CA THR A 191 -11.76 -4.81 24.08
C THR A 191 -13.15 -5.02 24.68
N SER A 192 -13.30 -4.87 26.01
CA SER A 192 -14.62 -4.85 26.67
C SER A 192 -15.38 -3.54 26.37
N GLY A 193 -14.68 -2.40 26.28
CA GLY A 193 -15.31 -1.09 26.13
C GLY A 193 -16.24 -0.75 27.30
N TRP A 194 -16.96 0.36 27.20
CA TRP A 194 -18.09 0.65 28.08
C TRP A 194 -19.41 0.53 27.32
N SER A 195 -20.43 -0.02 27.96
CA SER A 195 -21.77 -0.09 27.37
C SER A 195 -22.46 1.27 27.47
N ASP A 196 -23.25 1.60 26.45
CA ASP A 196 -24.15 2.75 26.50
C ASP A 196 -25.12 2.59 27.68
N ILE A 197 -25.30 3.65 28.43
CA ILE A 197 -26.35 3.71 29.44
C ILE A 197 -27.67 3.88 28.70
N ILE A 198 -28.40 2.78 28.51
CA ILE A 198 -29.80 2.87 28.07
C ILE A 198 -30.55 3.51 29.20
N ARG A 199 -30.80 4.82 29.11
CA ARG A 199 -31.77 5.46 30.01
C ARG A 199 -33.15 4.97 29.57
N PRO A 200 -33.92 4.31 30.41
CA PRO A 200 -35.31 4.01 30.09
C PRO A 200 -36.02 5.35 29.89
N ASN A 201 -36.72 5.49 28.78
CA ASN A 201 -37.62 6.63 28.54
C ASN A 201 -38.74 6.67 29.58
#